data_5542e4da3635c75ed17e22537c2a1886
#
_entry.id   5542e4da3635c75ed17e22537c2a1886
#
_cell.length_a   1.000
_cell.length_b   1.000
_cell.length_c   1.000
_cell.angle_alpha   90.00
_cell.angle_beta   90.00
_cell.angle_gamma   90.00
#
_symmetry.space_group_name_H-M   'P 1'
#
loop_
_entity.id
_entity.type
_entity.pdbx_description
1 polymer ?
#
loop_
_entity_poly.entity_id
_entity_poly.type
_entity_poly.pdbx_seq_one_letter_code
_entity_poly.pdbx_strand_id
1 'polypeptide(L)' 'MLLKALVSAVDVGSATAELILPEYDNAVTGPIPFYRRQIDSQRAQELVGKFVVLAVFGDDWNDGVIL' A
#
# COMPACT_ATOMS: atom_id res chain seq x y z
N MET A 1 12.14 7.30 -0.83
CA MET A 1 11.17 8.27 -0.27
C MET A 1 10.09 7.51 0.48
N LEU A 2 9.72 8.02 1.65
CA LEU A 2 8.67 7.40 2.46
C LEU A 2 7.42 8.26 2.41
N LEU A 3 6.28 7.64 2.14
CA LEU A 3 5.00 8.33 2.02
C LEU A 3 3.98 7.73 2.97
N LYS A 4 3.13 8.59 3.52
CA LYS A 4 1.96 8.16 4.27
C LYS A 4 0.87 7.82 3.26
N ALA A 5 0.31 6.63 3.35
CA ALA A 5 -0.66 6.15 2.38
C ALA A 5 -1.86 5.50 3.09
N LEU A 6 -3.04 5.69 2.52
CA LEU A 6 -4.28 5.12 3.03
C LEU A 6 -4.59 3.85 2.23
N VAL A 7 -4.82 2.74 2.93
CA VAL A 7 -5.15 1.48 2.27
C VAL A 7 -6.59 1.51 1.81
N SER A 8 -6.82 1.34 0.50
CA SER A 8 -8.16 1.29 -0.07
C SER A 8 -8.65 -0.13 -0.32
N ALA A 9 -7.76 -1.03 -0.68
CA ALA A 9 -8.11 -2.44 -0.93
C ALA A 9 -6.88 -3.31 -0.73
N VAL A 10 -7.10 -4.55 -0.30
CA VAL A 10 -6.01 -5.52 -0.10
C VAL A 10 -6.34 -6.80 -0.86
N ASP A 11 -5.37 -7.33 -1.58
CA ASP A 11 -5.45 -8.64 -2.22
C ASP A 11 -4.58 -9.62 -1.45
N VAL A 12 -5.24 -10.50 -0.70
CA VAL A 12 -4.55 -11.50 0.14
C VAL A 12 -3.76 -12.49 -0.73
N GLY A 13 -4.33 -12.88 -1.86
CA GLY A 13 -3.69 -13.87 -2.72
C GLY A 13 -2.34 -13.45 -3.25
N SER A 14 -2.19 -12.19 -3.63
CA SER A 14 -0.93 -11.66 -4.14
C SER A 14 -0.12 -10.90 -3.08
N ALA A 15 -0.67 -10.71 -1.89
CA ALA A 15 -0.06 -9.92 -0.80
C ALA A 15 0.29 -8.51 -1.27
N THR A 16 -0.71 -7.86 -1.88
CA THR A 16 -0.58 -6.47 -2.36
C THR A 16 -1.74 -5.64 -1.85
N ALA A 17 -1.59 -4.33 -1.94
CA ALA A 17 -2.68 -3.40 -1.61
C ALA A 17 -2.66 -2.22 -2.56
N GLU A 18 -3.86 -1.69 -2.83
CA GLU A 18 -4.01 -0.43 -3.54
C GLU A 18 -4.08 0.68 -2.50
N LEU A 19 -3.38 1.77 -2.76
CA LEU A 19 -3.22 2.86 -1.81
C LEU A 19 -3.69 4.17 -2.40
N ILE A 20 -4.13 5.06 -1.50
CA ILE A 20 -4.44 6.45 -1.83
C ILE A 20 -3.38 7.32 -1.15
N LEU A 21 -2.83 8.27 -1.89
CA LEU A 21 -1.76 9.15 -1.42
C LEU A 21 -2.32 10.55 -1.16
N PRO A 22 -2.71 10.87 0.09
CA PRO A 22 -3.35 12.16 0.38
C PRO A 22 -2.47 13.36 0.05
N GLU A 23 -1.16 13.23 0.22
CA GLU A 23 -0.23 14.32 -0.04
C GLU A 23 -0.03 14.59 -1.54
N TYR A 24 -0.52 13.71 -2.38
CA TYR A 24 -0.42 13.82 -3.84
C TYR A 24 -1.80 13.88 -4.46
N ASP A 25 -2.66 14.70 -3.87
CA ASP A 25 -3.99 14.98 -4.39
C ASP A 25 -4.84 13.71 -4.50
N ASN A 26 -4.72 12.83 -3.50
CA ASN A 26 -5.43 11.55 -3.45
C ASN A 26 -5.17 10.67 -4.67
N ALA A 27 -3.94 10.69 -5.18
CA ALA A 27 -3.55 9.79 -6.25
C ALA A 27 -3.69 8.34 -5.80
N VAL A 28 -4.13 7.47 -6.70
CA VAL A 28 -4.33 6.06 -6.42
C VAL A 28 -3.19 5.26 -7.05
N THR A 29 -2.60 4.35 -6.28
CA THR A 29 -1.57 3.46 -6.82
C THR A 29 -2.20 2.21 -7.42
N GLY A 30 -1.43 1.51 -8.26
CA GLY A 30 -1.73 0.12 -8.58
C GLY A 30 -1.40 -0.79 -7.41
N PRO A 31 -1.45 -2.12 -7.59
CA PRO A 31 -1.13 -3.06 -6.51
C PRO A 31 0.33 -2.91 -6.06
N ILE A 32 0.52 -2.66 -4.77
CA ILE A 32 1.85 -2.49 -4.17
C ILE A 32 2.10 -3.66 -3.22
N PRO A 33 3.24 -4.36 -3.33
CA PRO A 33 3.51 -5.49 -2.46
C PRO A 33 3.84 -5.07 -1.03
N PHE A 34 3.44 -5.91 -0.08
CA PHE A 34 3.89 -5.77 1.29
C PHE A 34 5.34 -6.23 1.41
N TYR A 35 6.10 -5.55 2.26
CA TYR A 35 7.52 -5.88 2.47
C TYR A 35 7.69 -7.35 2.86
N ARG A 36 6.81 -7.87 3.71
CA ARG A 36 6.89 -9.26 4.16
C ARG A 36 6.32 -10.25 3.17
N ARG A 37 5.66 -9.76 2.11
CA ARG A 37 5.07 -10.57 1.04
C ARG A 37 4.04 -11.58 1.52
N GLN A 38 3.49 -11.35 2.71
CA GLN A 38 2.44 -12.18 3.30
C GLN A 38 1.47 -11.31 4.04
N ILE A 39 0.20 -11.64 3.92
CA ILE A 39 -0.84 -11.02 4.73
C ILE A 39 -2.00 -12.00 4.82
N ASP A 40 -2.54 -12.19 6.04
CA ASP A 40 -3.72 -13.02 6.21
C ASP A 40 -5.00 -12.20 6.06
N SER A 41 -6.14 -12.90 5.96
CA SER A 41 -7.44 -12.26 5.71
C SER A 41 -7.84 -11.30 6.82
N GLN A 42 -7.56 -11.67 8.06
CA GLN A 42 -7.92 -10.84 9.20
C GLN A 42 -7.12 -9.53 9.19
N ARG A 43 -5.82 -9.64 8.96
CA ARG A 43 -4.96 -8.45 8.88
C ARG A 43 -5.36 -7.56 7.71
N ALA A 44 -5.69 -8.17 6.58
CA ALA A 44 -6.14 -7.44 5.39
C ALA A 44 -7.38 -6.60 5.70
N GLN A 45 -8.36 -7.18 6.38
CA GLN A 45 -9.58 -6.47 6.75
C GLN A 45 -9.29 -5.31 7.71
N GLU A 46 -8.36 -5.52 8.63
CA GLU A 46 -7.99 -4.48 9.60
C GLU A 46 -7.27 -3.31 8.94
N LEU A 47 -6.53 -3.55 7.86
CA LEU A 47 -5.73 -2.52 7.20
C LEU A 47 -6.55 -1.59 6.32
N VAL A 48 -7.67 -2.06 5.77
CA VAL A 48 -8.51 -1.20 4.91
C VAL A 48 -8.99 0.00 5.72
N GLY A 49 -8.75 1.20 5.19
CA GLY A 49 -9.07 2.44 5.88
C GLY A 49 -8.01 2.90 6.87
N LYS A 50 -6.90 2.19 6.99
CA LYS A 50 -5.78 2.56 7.86
C LYS A 50 -4.64 3.15 7.05
N PHE A 51 -3.79 3.92 7.71
CA PHE A 51 -2.59 4.48 7.09
C PHE A 51 -1.42 3.51 7.25
N VAL A 52 -0.61 3.44 6.21
CA VAL A 52 0.62 2.65 6.19
C VAL A 52 1.74 3.52 5.62
N VAL A 53 2.97 3.03 5.71
CA VAL A 53 4.12 3.70 5.12
C VAL A 53 4.46 3.02 3.80
N LEU A 54 4.48 3.81 2.73
CA LEU A 54 4.92 3.36 1.41
C LEU A 54 6.35 3.82 1.17
N ALA A 55 7.26 2.88 0.98
CA ALA A 55 8.63 3.18 0.61
C ALA A 55 8.73 3.13 -0.91
N VAL A 56 9.08 4.27 -1.52
CA VAL A 56 9.12 4.41 -2.99
C VAL A 56 10.57 4.41 -3.44
N PHE A 57 10.86 3.62 -4.46
CA PHE A 57 12.17 3.57 -5.11
C PHE A 57 12.04 4.24 -6.48
N GLY A 58 12.76 5.34 -6.69
CA GLY A 58 12.68 6.04 -7.96
C GLY A 58 11.55 7.06 -8.03
N ASP A 59 11.04 7.30 -9.25
CA ASP A 59 10.08 8.37 -9.52
C ASP A 59 8.63 7.90 -9.64
N ASP A 60 8.40 6.59 -9.54
CA ASP A 60 7.07 6.01 -9.69
C ASP A 60 6.65 5.38 -8.36
N TRP A 61 5.55 5.86 -7.78
CA TRP A 61 5.07 5.29 -6.53
C TRP A 61 4.57 3.85 -6.66
N ASN A 62 4.35 3.36 -7.89
CA ASN A 62 4.07 1.95 -8.10
C ASN A 62 5.34 1.08 -7.97
N ASP A 63 6.51 1.70 -7.90
CA ASP A 63 7.78 1.01 -7.70
C ASP A 63 8.19 1.15 -6.24
N GLY A 64 7.46 0.47 -5.37
CA GLY A 64 7.69 0.58 -3.94
C GLY A 64 7.20 -0.64 -3.18
N VAL A 65 7.31 -0.56 -1.85
CA VAL A 65 6.81 -1.60 -0.96
C VAL A 65 6.12 -0.97 0.24
N ILE A 66 5.17 -1.68 0.81
CA ILE A 66 4.48 -1.27 2.03
C ILE A 66 5.24 -1.86 3.21
N LEU A 67 5.68 -0.99 4.10
CA LEU A 67 6.42 -1.41 5.29
C LEU A 67 5.51 -1.94 6.40
#